data_ad93858ca41ee6c27775dccfc44c990e
#
_entry.id   ad93858ca41ee6c27775dccfc44c990e
#
_cell.length_a   1.000
_cell.length_b   1.000
_cell.length_c   1.000
_cell.angle_alpha   90.00
_cell.angle_beta   90.00
_cell.angle_gamma   90.00
#
_symmetry.space_group_name_H-M   'P 1'
#
loop_
_entity.id
_entity.type
_entity.pdbx_description
1 polymer ?
#
loop_
_entity_poly.entity_id
_entity_poly.type
_entity_poly.pdbx_seq_one_letter_code
_entity_poly.pdbx_strand_id
1 'polypeptide(L)'
;KAVAFYYKFKGTSYDGEMKEPIKAEWFIQGYDKSRSVLFDEDGKVTEVEILNGKDGWDKVGDQSAEHETDEQLDEIRENIYLNWIMMLVPLKGKEFRLTAADETSVGDHRAVGLTVERDKHASITLYFDKETNLLVKYERKLKHEGHEYHEVGIASDYRDVQGTKQSFKLEVSWDGAKHADFVATEMKLHEKPLDDKLFEKP
;
A
#
# COMPACT_ATOMS: atom_id res chain seq x y z
N LYS A 1 5.80 17.79 -7.22
CA LYS A 1 5.28 16.47 -7.60
C LYS A 1 6.03 15.42 -6.79
N ALA A 2 5.33 14.74 -5.87
CA ALA A 2 5.97 13.75 -5.02
C ALA A 2 6.54 12.59 -5.87
N VAL A 3 7.75 12.16 -5.56
CA VAL A 3 8.44 11.01 -6.16
C VAL A 3 8.67 9.90 -5.14
N ALA A 4 8.58 10.22 -3.85
CA ALA A 4 8.66 9.28 -2.77
C ALA A 4 7.76 9.72 -1.61
N PHE A 5 7.44 8.79 -0.71
CA PHE A 5 6.61 9.06 0.45
C PHE A 5 7.04 8.21 1.64
N TYR A 6 6.76 8.77 2.80
CA TYR A 6 6.95 8.15 4.09
C TYR A 6 5.62 8.10 4.83
N TYR A 7 5.33 6.95 5.39
CA TYR A 7 4.20 6.73 6.30
C TYR A 7 4.70 6.18 7.61
N LYS A 8 4.14 6.70 8.71
CA LYS A 8 4.15 6.03 9.99
C LYS A 8 2.72 5.70 10.36
N PHE A 9 2.45 4.46 10.71
CA PHE A 9 1.09 4.02 11.00
C PHE A 9 1.05 3.00 12.14
N LYS A 10 -0.13 2.84 12.68
CA LYS A 10 -0.50 1.77 13.59
C LYS A 10 -1.80 1.13 13.12
N GLY A 11 -2.03 -0.10 13.52
CA GLY A 11 -3.22 -0.82 13.12
C GLY A 11 -3.34 -2.17 13.79
N THR A 12 -4.16 -3.01 13.20
CA THR A 12 -4.38 -4.38 13.63
C THR A 12 -4.47 -5.27 12.39
N SER A 13 -3.74 -6.38 12.36
CA SER A 13 -4.00 -7.48 11.44
C SER A 13 -4.97 -8.47 12.08
N TYR A 14 -5.70 -9.17 11.23
CA TYR A 14 -6.70 -10.14 11.61
C TYR A 14 -6.46 -11.44 10.82
N ASP A 15 -6.31 -12.54 11.56
CA ASP A 15 -6.27 -13.89 11.00
C ASP A 15 -7.33 -14.74 11.74
N GLY A 16 -8.52 -14.83 11.15
CA GLY A 16 -9.70 -15.39 11.80
C GLY A 16 -10.07 -14.62 13.07
N GLU A 17 -9.98 -15.28 14.23
CA GLU A 17 -10.23 -14.65 15.53
C GLU A 17 -8.99 -13.98 16.14
N MET A 18 -7.80 -14.26 15.62
CA MET A 18 -6.55 -13.66 16.10
C MET A 18 -6.46 -12.21 15.67
N LYS A 19 -5.88 -11.40 16.56
CA LYS A 19 -5.66 -9.96 16.34
C LYS A 19 -4.28 -9.60 16.81
N GLU A 20 -3.49 -9.06 15.89
CA GLU A 20 -2.13 -8.65 16.17
C GLU A 20 -1.98 -7.14 15.94
N PRO A 21 -1.50 -6.40 16.94
CA PRO A 21 -1.23 -4.97 16.76
C PRO A 21 -0.06 -4.77 15.79
N ILE A 22 -0.20 -3.79 14.91
CA ILE A 22 0.84 -3.38 13.96
C ILE A 22 1.28 -1.96 14.31
N LYS A 23 2.59 -1.74 14.34
CA LYS A 23 3.22 -0.41 14.30
C LYS A 23 4.32 -0.46 13.26
N ALA A 24 4.26 0.42 12.27
CA ALA A 24 5.22 0.38 11.18
C ALA A 24 5.57 1.76 10.62
N GLU A 25 6.71 1.81 9.95
CA GLU A 25 7.15 2.90 9.09
C GLU A 25 7.42 2.37 7.69
N TRP A 26 6.89 3.06 6.68
CA TRP A 26 7.14 2.73 5.29
C TRP A 26 7.77 3.90 4.55
N PHE A 27 8.82 3.59 3.82
CA PHE A 27 9.47 4.46 2.84
C PHE A 27 9.26 3.86 1.47
N ILE A 28 8.63 4.59 0.56
CA ILE A 28 8.33 4.11 -0.80
C ILE A 28 8.83 5.14 -1.80
N GLN A 29 9.57 4.67 -2.80
CA GLN A 29 10.06 5.49 -3.90
C GLN A 29 9.77 4.83 -5.25
N GLY A 30 8.92 5.47 -6.05
CA GLY A 30 8.42 4.87 -7.28
C GLY A 30 7.57 3.63 -6.98
N TYR A 31 7.74 2.60 -7.80
CA TYR A 31 7.06 1.31 -7.66
C TYR A 31 8.03 0.13 -7.46
N ASP A 32 9.31 0.41 -7.30
CA ASP A 32 10.38 -0.58 -7.28
C ASP A 32 11.36 -0.42 -6.11
N LYS A 33 11.14 0.56 -5.22
CA LYS A 33 11.92 0.71 -4.01
C LYS A 33 11.01 0.92 -2.81
N SER A 34 11.19 0.09 -1.79
CA SER A 34 10.52 0.25 -0.51
C SER A 34 11.39 -0.21 0.66
N ARG A 35 11.12 0.35 1.81
CA ARG A 35 11.58 -0.12 3.11
C ARG A 35 10.41 -0.11 4.07
N SER A 36 10.08 -1.27 4.61
CA SER A 36 9.13 -1.46 5.71
C SER A 36 9.92 -1.72 6.99
N VAL A 37 9.49 -1.12 8.10
CA VAL A 37 10.06 -1.37 9.42
C VAL A 37 8.91 -1.60 10.39
N LEU A 38 8.85 -2.77 11.01
CA LEU A 38 7.88 -3.10 12.04
C LEU A 38 8.47 -2.92 13.42
N PHE A 39 7.61 -2.56 14.37
CA PHE A 39 7.98 -2.31 15.76
C PHE A 39 7.07 -3.07 16.70
N ASP A 40 7.63 -3.54 17.82
CA ASP A 40 6.86 -4.05 18.94
C ASP A 40 6.15 -2.93 19.74
N GLU A 41 5.50 -3.30 20.84
CA GLU A 41 4.79 -2.35 21.71
C GLU A 41 5.74 -1.34 22.36
N ASP A 42 6.97 -1.74 22.67
CA ASP A 42 8.01 -0.93 23.31
C ASP A 42 8.76 -0.04 22.28
N GLY A 43 8.50 -0.21 20.99
CA GLY A 43 9.13 0.56 19.90
C GLY A 43 10.49 -0.01 19.45
N LYS A 44 10.82 -1.24 19.82
CA LYS A 44 11.96 -1.96 19.27
C LYS A 44 11.63 -2.47 17.87
N VAL A 45 12.60 -2.37 16.94
CA VAL A 45 12.46 -2.94 15.60
C VAL A 45 12.38 -4.46 15.69
N THR A 46 11.34 -5.04 15.11
CA THR A 46 11.11 -6.48 15.03
C THR A 46 11.39 -7.04 13.66
N GLU A 47 11.19 -6.24 12.61
CA GLU A 47 11.37 -6.67 11.23
C GLU A 47 11.74 -5.49 10.33
N VAL A 48 12.56 -5.75 9.33
CA VAL A 48 12.91 -4.81 8.27
C VAL A 48 12.85 -5.52 6.93
N GLU A 49 11.86 -5.16 6.11
CA GLU A 49 11.71 -5.64 4.74
C GLU A 49 12.19 -4.55 3.76
N ILE A 50 12.97 -4.92 2.76
CA ILE A 50 13.47 -4.01 1.74
C ILE A 50 13.22 -4.59 0.35
N LEU A 51 12.66 -3.76 -0.53
CA LEU A 51 12.69 -3.94 -1.98
C LEU A 51 13.60 -2.90 -2.61
N ASN A 52 14.50 -3.34 -3.49
CA ASN A 52 15.35 -2.45 -4.29
C ASN A 52 15.50 -2.99 -5.72
N GLY A 53 14.61 -2.58 -6.60
CA GLY A 53 14.55 -3.04 -7.97
C GLY A 53 14.20 -4.53 -8.08
N LYS A 54 15.19 -5.35 -8.38
CA LYS A 54 15.02 -6.81 -8.53
C LYS A 54 15.31 -7.59 -7.25
N ASP A 55 15.99 -6.97 -6.32
CA ASP A 55 16.43 -7.60 -5.08
C ASP A 55 15.53 -7.19 -3.92
N GLY A 56 15.40 -8.07 -2.95
CA GLY A 56 14.71 -7.80 -1.70
C GLY A 56 15.27 -8.63 -0.56
N TRP A 57 15.12 -8.11 0.63
CA TRP A 57 15.64 -8.72 1.85
C TRP A 57 14.64 -8.54 2.98
N ASP A 58 14.51 -9.59 3.78
CA ASP A 58 13.87 -9.54 5.07
C ASP A 58 14.88 -9.75 6.20
N LYS A 59 14.70 -9.06 7.31
CA LYS A 59 15.47 -9.21 8.53
C LYS A 59 14.57 -9.19 9.75
N VAL A 60 14.48 -10.32 10.42
CA VAL A 60 13.67 -10.50 11.63
C VAL A 60 14.58 -10.41 12.88
N GLY A 61 14.30 -9.46 13.75
CA GLY A 61 15.01 -9.25 15.00
C GLY A 61 16.53 -9.06 14.83
N ASP A 62 17.28 -9.85 15.56
CA ASP A 62 18.77 -9.79 15.55
C ASP A 62 19.38 -10.81 14.53
N GLN A 63 18.56 -11.45 13.70
CA GLN A 63 19.02 -12.39 12.67
C GLN A 63 19.72 -11.66 11.52
N SER A 64 20.51 -12.38 10.74
CA SER A 64 21.07 -11.84 9.49
C SER A 64 19.96 -11.68 8.46
N ALA A 65 20.03 -10.62 7.65
CA ALA A 65 19.09 -10.41 6.58
C ALA A 65 19.15 -11.53 5.54
N GLU A 66 18.01 -12.13 5.22
CA GLU A 66 17.83 -13.14 4.20
C GLU A 66 17.33 -12.52 2.90
N HIS A 67 17.57 -13.16 1.78
CA HIS A 67 17.06 -12.72 0.48
C HIS A 67 15.64 -13.25 0.30
N GLU A 68 14.74 -12.40 -0.14
CA GLU A 68 13.37 -12.78 -0.46
C GLU A 68 13.33 -13.78 -1.63
N THR A 69 12.40 -14.71 -1.59
CA THR A 69 12.08 -15.58 -2.72
C THR A 69 11.42 -14.79 -3.85
N ASP A 70 11.43 -15.34 -5.07
CA ASP A 70 10.77 -14.70 -6.22
C ASP A 70 9.27 -14.46 -5.95
N GLU A 71 8.59 -15.38 -5.25
CA GLU A 71 7.17 -15.27 -4.90
C GLU A 71 6.92 -14.12 -3.91
N GLN A 72 7.73 -14.01 -2.86
CA GLN A 72 7.66 -12.91 -1.89
C GLN A 72 7.96 -11.56 -2.57
N LEU A 73 8.98 -11.50 -3.42
CA LEU A 73 9.30 -10.30 -4.19
C LEU A 73 8.15 -9.86 -5.10
N ASP A 74 7.45 -10.79 -5.74
CA ASP A 74 6.32 -10.45 -6.59
C ASP A 74 5.15 -9.92 -5.76
N GLU A 75 4.90 -10.46 -4.57
CA GLU A 75 3.89 -9.97 -3.64
C GLU A 75 4.21 -8.56 -3.14
N ILE A 76 5.45 -8.32 -2.67
CA ILE A 76 5.92 -7.00 -2.24
C ILE A 76 5.76 -5.98 -3.38
N ARG A 77 6.14 -6.33 -4.61
CA ARG A 77 6.02 -5.45 -5.78
C ARG A 77 4.58 -5.07 -6.08
N GLU A 78 3.64 -6.03 -6.01
CA GLU A 78 2.22 -5.73 -6.24
C GLU A 78 1.63 -4.82 -5.14
N ASN A 79 2.10 -4.95 -3.89
CA ASN A 79 1.70 -4.07 -2.80
C ASN A 79 2.26 -2.65 -2.99
N ILE A 80 3.51 -2.50 -3.37
CA ILE A 80 4.12 -1.20 -3.68
C ILE A 80 3.50 -0.58 -4.93
N TYR A 81 3.20 -1.38 -5.95
CA TYR A 81 2.50 -0.94 -7.15
C TYR A 81 1.12 -0.36 -6.82
N LEU A 82 0.32 -1.02 -5.97
CA LEU A 82 -0.96 -0.49 -5.51
C LEU A 82 -0.78 0.88 -4.83
N ASN A 83 0.16 0.99 -3.89
CA ASN A 83 0.42 2.26 -3.20
C ASN A 83 0.80 3.38 -4.20
N TRP A 84 1.63 3.06 -5.19
CA TRP A 84 2.03 4.00 -6.24
C TRP A 84 0.84 4.43 -7.13
N ILE A 85 -0.04 3.48 -7.51
CA ILE A 85 -1.27 3.76 -8.27
C ILE A 85 -2.23 4.67 -7.49
N MET A 86 -2.39 4.44 -6.19
CA MET A 86 -3.27 5.26 -5.34
C MET A 86 -2.83 6.72 -5.23
N MET A 87 -1.57 7.05 -5.57
CA MET A 87 -1.12 8.43 -5.71
C MET A 87 -1.71 9.16 -6.93
N LEU A 88 -2.37 8.46 -7.84
CA LEU A 88 -3.06 8.91 -9.06
C LEU A 88 -2.16 9.60 -10.10
N VAL A 89 -1.07 10.23 -9.69
CA VAL A 89 -0.13 10.92 -10.60
C VAL A 89 0.46 10.01 -11.67
N PRO A 90 0.84 8.75 -11.35
CA PRO A 90 1.35 7.80 -12.34
C PRO A 90 0.36 7.52 -13.47
N LEU A 91 -0.94 7.55 -13.21
CA LEU A 91 -2.01 7.23 -14.17
C LEU A 91 -2.07 8.15 -15.40
N LYS A 92 -1.29 9.22 -15.42
CA LYS A 92 -1.06 10.06 -16.62
C LYS A 92 -0.07 9.44 -17.62
N GLY A 93 0.60 8.36 -17.21
CA GLY A 93 1.52 7.60 -18.05
C GLY A 93 0.80 6.86 -19.17
N LYS A 94 1.46 6.72 -20.32
CA LYS A 94 0.90 6.03 -21.51
C LYS A 94 0.90 4.51 -21.36
N GLU A 95 1.61 4.00 -20.38
CA GLU A 95 1.68 2.58 -20.03
C GLU A 95 0.40 2.06 -19.36
N PHE A 96 -0.51 2.95 -18.97
CA PHE A 96 -1.77 2.59 -18.33
C PHE A 96 -2.92 2.60 -19.34
N ARG A 97 -3.75 1.57 -19.26
CA ARG A 97 -5.08 1.56 -19.86
C ARG A 97 -6.10 1.85 -18.76
N LEU A 98 -6.86 2.92 -18.93
CA LEU A 98 -7.87 3.39 -18.00
C LEU A 98 -9.26 3.18 -18.61
N THR A 99 -10.13 2.44 -17.91
CA THR A 99 -11.48 2.14 -18.37
C THR A 99 -12.48 2.46 -17.27
N ALA A 100 -13.60 3.09 -17.62
CA ALA A 100 -14.67 3.32 -16.66
C ALA A 100 -15.20 1.98 -16.15
N ALA A 101 -15.39 1.87 -14.84
CA ALA A 101 -16.06 0.76 -14.20
C ALA A 101 -17.43 1.19 -13.65
N ASP A 102 -18.26 0.22 -13.29
CA ASP A 102 -19.60 0.47 -12.76
C ASP A 102 -19.54 1.31 -11.48
N GLU A 103 -20.59 2.13 -11.30
CA GLU A 103 -20.79 2.86 -10.05
C GLU A 103 -21.08 1.89 -8.90
N THR A 104 -20.62 2.26 -7.71
CA THR A 104 -20.89 1.52 -6.47
C THR A 104 -21.30 2.47 -5.35
N SER A 105 -21.67 1.92 -4.20
CA SER A 105 -21.82 2.68 -2.95
C SER A 105 -20.75 2.28 -1.96
N VAL A 106 -20.19 3.26 -1.27
CA VAL A 106 -19.23 3.08 -0.18
C VAL A 106 -19.81 3.77 1.06
N GLY A 107 -20.34 2.99 1.99
CA GLY A 107 -21.24 3.53 3.02
C GLY A 107 -22.45 4.21 2.37
N ASP A 108 -22.73 5.46 2.78
CA ASP A 108 -23.84 6.26 2.25
C ASP A 108 -23.48 7.07 1.00
N HIS A 109 -22.23 6.97 0.50
CA HIS A 109 -21.72 7.75 -0.63
C HIS A 109 -21.76 6.95 -1.94
N ARG A 110 -22.17 7.60 -3.03
CA ARG A 110 -22.05 7.05 -4.38
C ARG A 110 -20.65 7.29 -4.92
N ALA A 111 -20.05 6.28 -5.52
CA ALA A 111 -18.72 6.35 -6.09
C ALA A 111 -18.68 5.87 -7.54
N VAL A 112 -17.85 6.49 -8.36
CA VAL A 112 -17.55 6.09 -9.74
C VAL A 112 -16.28 5.26 -9.79
N GLY A 113 -16.30 4.20 -10.57
CA GLY A 113 -15.18 3.28 -10.73
C GLY A 113 -14.29 3.63 -11.91
N LEU A 114 -12.98 3.41 -11.73
CA LEU A 114 -11.95 3.49 -12.76
C LEU A 114 -11.07 2.24 -12.68
N THR A 115 -11.12 1.38 -13.68
CA THR A 115 -10.21 0.24 -13.78
C THR A 115 -8.89 0.67 -14.39
N VAL A 116 -7.81 0.33 -13.71
CA VAL A 116 -6.42 0.60 -14.08
C VAL A 116 -5.76 -0.71 -14.46
N GLU A 117 -5.23 -0.78 -15.68
CA GLU A 117 -4.52 -1.94 -16.19
C GLU A 117 -3.12 -1.52 -16.69
N ARG A 118 -2.14 -2.35 -16.42
CA ARG A 118 -0.76 -2.22 -16.90
C ARG A 118 -0.20 -3.62 -17.14
N ASP A 119 0.63 -3.77 -18.15
CA ASP A 119 1.29 -5.05 -18.44
C ASP A 119 2.05 -5.57 -17.21
N LYS A 120 1.91 -6.87 -16.95
CA LYS A 120 2.55 -7.64 -15.86
C LYS A 120 2.07 -7.31 -14.44
N HIS A 121 1.03 -6.52 -14.29
CA HIS A 121 0.40 -6.22 -13.00
C HIS A 121 -1.06 -6.65 -12.96
N ALA A 122 -1.54 -6.99 -11.77
CA ALA A 122 -2.94 -7.23 -11.56
C ALA A 122 -3.76 -5.95 -11.85
N SER A 123 -4.95 -6.13 -12.43
CA SER A 123 -5.89 -5.03 -12.64
C SER A 123 -6.38 -4.50 -11.28
N ILE A 124 -6.45 -3.18 -11.15
CA ILE A 124 -6.93 -2.49 -9.93
C ILE A 124 -8.11 -1.63 -10.31
N THR A 125 -9.22 -1.72 -9.56
CA THR A 125 -10.34 -0.80 -9.72
C THR A 125 -10.33 0.20 -8.56
N LEU A 126 -10.29 1.48 -8.90
CA LEU A 126 -10.32 2.61 -7.96
C LEU A 126 -11.70 3.24 -8.00
N TYR A 127 -12.27 3.57 -6.84
CA TYR A 127 -13.58 4.19 -6.72
C TYR A 127 -13.48 5.55 -6.06
N PHE A 128 -14.03 6.56 -6.73
CA PHE A 128 -14.00 7.95 -6.31
C PHE A 128 -15.39 8.41 -5.90
N ASP A 129 -15.51 8.97 -4.71
CA ASP A 129 -16.73 9.58 -4.23
C ASP A 129 -17.18 10.71 -5.17
N LYS A 130 -18.47 10.71 -5.55
CA LYS A 130 -19.02 11.63 -6.56
C LYS A 130 -19.10 13.08 -6.09
N GLU A 131 -19.14 13.31 -4.79
CA GLU A 131 -19.27 14.66 -4.22
C GLU A 131 -17.89 15.28 -3.97
N THR A 132 -16.98 14.50 -3.40
CA THR A 132 -15.66 14.98 -2.96
C THR A 132 -14.55 14.72 -3.98
N ASN A 133 -14.75 13.79 -4.91
CA ASN A 133 -13.77 13.25 -5.85
C ASN A 133 -12.56 12.57 -5.14
N LEU A 134 -12.70 12.21 -3.88
CA LEU A 134 -11.65 11.49 -3.16
C LEU A 134 -11.74 9.99 -3.45
N LEU A 135 -10.59 9.31 -3.48
CA LEU A 135 -10.52 7.85 -3.59
C LEU A 135 -11.06 7.26 -2.30
N VAL A 136 -12.17 6.53 -2.35
CA VAL A 136 -12.82 5.98 -1.15
C VAL A 136 -12.72 4.46 -1.05
N LYS A 137 -12.42 3.80 -2.18
CA LYS A 137 -12.31 2.32 -2.22
C LYS A 137 -11.36 1.92 -3.34
N TYR A 138 -10.66 0.80 -3.15
CA TYR A 138 -10.06 0.06 -4.26
C TYR A 138 -10.43 -1.42 -4.18
N GLU A 139 -10.32 -2.12 -5.30
CA GLU A 139 -10.46 -3.56 -5.41
C GLU A 139 -9.38 -4.12 -6.33
N ARG A 140 -8.83 -5.27 -5.96
CA ARG A 140 -7.90 -6.05 -6.81
C ARG A 140 -7.95 -7.53 -6.46
N LYS A 141 -7.37 -8.35 -7.33
CA LYS A 141 -6.96 -9.70 -6.98
C LYS A 141 -5.53 -9.65 -6.45
N LEU A 142 -5.30 -10.30 -5.32
CA LEU A 142 -4.01 -10.41 -4.65
C LEU A 142 -3.66 -11.89 -4.56
N LYS A 143 -2.39 -12.24 -4.80
CA LYS A 143 -1.84 -13.55 -4.44
C LYS A 143 -1.05 -13.42 -3.15
N HIS A 144 -1.29 -14.33 -2.22
CA HIS A 144 -0.58 -14.43 -0.96
C HIS A 144 -0.45 -15.91 -0.56
N GLU A 145 0.77 -16.37 -0.30
CA GLU A 145 1.08 -17.75 0.03
C GLU A 145 0.43 -18.80 -0.92
N GLY A 146 0.49 -18.51 -2.23
CA GLY A 146 -0.06 -19.38 -3.28
C GLY A 146 -1.58 -19.33 -3.44
N HIS A 147 -2.31 -18.56 -2.63
CA HIS A 147 -3.76 -18.35 -2.73
C HIS A 147 -4.10 -17.02 -3.40
N GLU A 148 -5.19 -16.99 -4.17
CA GLU A 148 -5.73 -15.75 -4.76
C GLU A 148 -6.88 -15.25 -3.89
N TYR A 149 -6.82 -13.99 -3.48
CA TYR A 149 -7.84 -13.29 -2.70
C TYR A 149 -8.43 -12.12 -3.48
N HIS A 150 -9.72 -11.84 -3.27
CA HIS A 150 -10.33 -10.57 -3.65
C HIS A 150 -10.10 -9.57 -2.52
N GLU A 151 -9.14 -8.65 -2.73
CA GLU A 151 -8.83 -7.60 -1.77
C GLU A 151 -9.66 -6.36 -2.03
N VAL A 152 -10.25 -5.83 -0.96
CA VAL A 152 -10.98 -4.56 -0.95
C VAL A 152 -10.38 -3.67 0.14
N GLY A 153 -9.98 -2.46 -0.24
CA GLY A 153 -9.54 -1.43 0.70
C GLY A 153 -10.49 -0.24 0.72
N ILE A 154 -10.87 0.20 1.91
CA ILE A 154 -11.71 1.39 2.15
C ILE A 154 -10.84 2.48 2.76
N ALA A 155 -10.71 3.60 2.05
CA ALA A 155 -9.92 4.75 2.45
C ALA A 155 -10.81 5.83 3.05
N SER A 156 -10.42 6.40 4.18
CA SER A 156 -11.18 7.44 4.89
C SER A 156 -10.26 8.37 5.70
N ASP A 157 -10.83 9.30 6.49
CA ASP A 157 -10.09 10.29 7.30
C ASP A 157 -9.08 11.08 6.45
N TYR A 158 -9.59 11.78 5.44
CA TYR A 158 -8.77 12.58 4.54
C TYR A 158 -8.29 13.86 5.18
N ARG A 159 -6.97 14.06 5.19
CA ARG A 159 -6.31 15.26 5.74
C ARG A 159 -5.44 15.93 4.68
N ASP A 160 -5.14 17.20 4.90
CA ASP A 160 -4.19 17.90 4.04
C ASP A 160 -2.75 17.54 4.43
N VAL A 161 -1.98 17.09 3.43
CA VAL A 161 -0.56 16.82 3.56
C VAL A 161 0.15 17.59 2.44
N GLN A 162 0.85 18.65 2.79
CA GLN A 162 1.61 19.47 1.84
C GLN A 162 0.77 19.91 0.61
N GLY A 163 -0.50 20.32 0.83
CA GLY A 163 -1.41 20.80 -0.20
C GLY A 163 -2.11 19.70 -1.00
N THR A 164 -2.01 18.43 -0.59
CA THR A 164 -2.76 17.31 -1.19
C THR A 164 -3.61 16.60 -0.14
N LYS A 165 -4.75 16.06 -0.57
CA LYS A 165 -5.61 15.25 0.31
C LYS A 165 -5.09 13.81 0.34
N GLN A 166 -4.74 13.34 1.55
CA GLN A 166 -4.27 11.98 1.80
C GLN A 166 -5.19 11.29 2.81
N SER A 167 -5.50 10.01 2.58
CA SER A 167 -6.23 9.18 3.52
C SER A 167 -5.35 8.81 4.71
N PHE A 168 -5.87 8.99 5.92
CA PHE A 168 -5.19 8.59 7.15
C PHE A 168 -5.75 7.29 7.74
N LYS A 169 -6.83 6.76 7.18
CA LYS A 169 -7.39 5.48 7.60
C LYS A 169 -7.62 4.58 6.38
N LEU A 170 -7.17 3.33 6.49
CA LEU A 170 -7.40 2.28 5.52
C LEU A 170 -7.92 1.03 6.24
N GLU A 171 -9.04 0.48 5.78
CA GLU A 171 -9.55 -0.81 6.20
C GLU A 171 -9.45 -1.78 5.03
N VAL A 172 -8.84 -2.95 5.24
CA VAL A 172 -8.60 -3.95 4.22
C VAL A 172 -9.36 -5.23 4.56
N SER A 173 -10.03 -5.80 3.57
CA SER A 173 -10.67 -7.11 3.65
C SER A 173 -10.22 -8.01 2.51
N TRP A 174 -10.12 -9.32 2.79
CA TRP A 174 -9.85 -10.38 1.83
C TRP A 174 -11.07 -11.31 1.76
N ASP A 175 -11.62 -11.52 0.56
CA ASP A 175 -12.84 -12.31 0.33
C ASP A 175 -14.00 -11.92 1.26
N GLY A 176 -14.07 -10.62 1.61
CA GLY A 176 -15.09 -10.07 2.49
C GLY A 176 -14.80 -10.21 3.99
N ALA A 177 -13.80 -10.98 4.41
CA ALA A 177 -13.35 -11.04 5.80
C ALA A 177 -12.39 -9.89 6.10
N LYS A 178 -12.52 -9.27 7.27
CA LYS A 178 -11.60 -8.20 7.70
C LYS A 178 -10.19 -8.79 7.84
N HIS A 179 -9.21 -8.19 7.14
CA HIS A 179 -7.82 -8.61 7.16
C HIS A 179 -6.93 -7.63 7.93
N ALA A 180 -7.11 -6.31 7.73
CA ALA A 180 -6.33 -5.32 8.46
C ALA A 180 -7.07 -3.99 8.60
N ASP A 181 -6.69 -3.21 9.58
CA ASP A 181 -6.96 -1.78 9.63
C ASP A 181 -5.70 -1.00 9.98
N PHE A 182 -5.57 0.17 9.38
CA PHE A 182 -4.42 1.05 9.52
C PHE A 182 -4.85 2.49 9.77
N VAL A 183 -4.16 3.15 10.68
CA VAL A 183 -4.30 4.59 10.93
C VAL A 183 -2.92 5.23 10.83
N ALA A 184 -2.73 6.08 9.83
CA ALA A 184 -1.51 6.86 9.68
C ALA A 184 -1.39 7.86 10.85
N THR A 185 -0.23 7.90 11.47
CA THR A 185 0.11 8.87 12.52
C THR A 185 1.01 9.98 11.99
N GLU A 186 1.76 9.71 10.95
CA GLU A 186 2.59 10.67 10.24
C GLU A 186 2.64 10.30 8.75
N MET A 187 2.68 11.31 7.87
CA MET A 187 2.83 11.15 6.44
C MET A 187 3.63 12.30 5.87
N LYS A 188 4.58 12.00 4.99
CA LYS A 188 5.40 12.99 4.27
C LYS A 188 5.48 12.66 2.80
N LEU A 189 5.37 13.68 1.97
CA LEU A 189 5.56 13.58 0.53
C LEU A 189 6.91 14.22 0.17
N HIS A 190 7.72 13.52 -0.62
CA HIS A 190 9.04 13.97 -1.03
C HIS A 190 9.06 14.30 -2.53
N GLU A 191 9.48 15.52 -2.87
CA GLU A 191 9.66 15.96 -4.27
C GLU A 191 11.00 15.52 -4.86
N LYS A 192 11.91 15.04 -4.02
CA LYS A 192 13.21 14.49 -4.38
C LYS A 192 13.31 13.04 -3.95
N PRO A 193 14.12 12.23 -4.63
CA PRO A 193 14.42 10.88 -4.18
C PRO A 193 14.94 10.86 -2.73
N LEU A 194 14.61 9.79 -2.03
CA LEU A 194 15.18 9.47 -0.72
C LEU A 194 16.64 9.02 -0.87
N ASP A 195 17.37 8.97 0.24
CA ASP A 195 18.73 8.45 0.25
C ASP A 195 18.72 6.96 -0.12
N ASP A 196 19.50 6.56 -1.12
CA ASP A 196 19.58 5.18 -1.59
C ASP A 196 20.02 4.20 -0.50
N LYS A 197 20.74 4.67 0.52
CA LYS A 197 21.13 3.87 1.69
C LYS A 197 19.93 3.31 2.47
N LEU A 198 18.76 3.94 2.37
CA LEU A 198 17.54 3.42 2.98
C LEU A 198 17.11 2.07 2.40
N PHE A 199 17.50 1.81 1.16
CA PHE A 199 17.12 0.63 0.39
C PHE A 199 18.24 -0.39 0.21
N GLU A 200 19.36 -0.22 0.95
CA GLU A 200 20.43 -1.22 0.99
C GLU A 200 20.05 -2.36 1.95
N LYS A 201 20.66 -3.53 1.74
CA LYS A 201 20.49 -4.70 2.61
C LYS A 201 20.69 -4.32 4.09
N PRO A 202 19.72 -4.65 4.99
CA PRO A 202 19.73 -4.24 6.39
C PRO A 202 20.71 -5.01 7.28
#